data_6dba77497b74795ff924428b8109a221
#
_entry.id   6dba77497b74795ff924428b8109a221
#
_cell.length_a   1.000
_cell.length_b   1.000
_cell.length_c   1.000
_cell.angle_alpha   90.00
_cell.angle_beta   90.00
_cell.angle_gamma   90.00
#
_symmetry.space_group_name_H-M   'P 1'
#
loop_
_entity.id
_entity.type
_entity.pdbx_description
1 polymer ?
#
loop_
_entity_poly.entity_id
_entity_poly.type
_entity_poly.pdbx_seq_one_letter_code
_entity_poly.pdbx_strand_id
1 'polypeptide(L)'
;GWQREHFTPEQLAMPAISDPLGDANGDGRANIWNYAAGLDPWLPLPAAFQPTAELVGDRLRLRVRVAKNAVDLQVAAGFGSDLATWNSVLVPLGDPIDEGDGTETLVFEDVQAGGVRRFAREQLTLSLP
;
A
#
# COMPACT_ATOMS: atom_id res chain seq x y z
N GLY A 1 -7.34 0.60 -19.17
CA GLY A 1 -7.05 0.75 -17.76
C GLY A 1 -5.64 1.26 -17.52
N TRP A 2 -5.25 1.36 -16.30
CA TRP A 2 -3.93 1.87 -15.90
C TRP A 2 -2.76 1.10 -16.55
N GLN A 3 -2.86 -0.22 -16.65
CA GLN A 3 -1.82 -1.02 -17.28
C GLN A 3 -1.62 -0.68 -18.75
N ARG A 4 -2.71 -0.42 -19.49
CA ARG A 4 -2.63 -0.05 -20.91
C ARG A 4 -2.05 1.34 -21.13
N GLU A 5 -2.11 2.20 -20.14
CA GLU A 5 -1.55 3.55 -20.22
C GLU A 5 -0.04 3.54 -20.06
N HIS A 6 0.53 2.51 -19.44
CA HIS A 6 1.94 2.47 -19.05
C HIS A 6 2.74 1.35 -19.73
N PHE A 7 2.08 0.36 -20.35
CA PHE A 7 2.74 -0.80 -20.94
C PHE A 7 2.36 -1.01 -22.40
N THR A 8 3.31 -1.45 -23.20
CA THR A 8 3.07 -1.87 -24.58
C THR A 8 2.34 -3.22 -24.61
N PRO A 9 1.72 -3.62 -25.78
CA PRO A 9 1.09 -4.92 -25.90
C PRO A 9 2.03 -6.09 -25.56
N GLU A 10 3.30 -6.00 -25.94
CA GLU A 10 4.29 -7.03 -25.59
C GLU A 10 4.54 -7.10 -24.10
N GLN A 11 4.61 -5.96 -23.42
CA GLN A 11 4.80 -5.88 -21.99
C GLN A 11 3.56 -6.36 -21.22
N LEU A 12 2.35 -6.11 -21.75
CA LEU A 12 1.12 -6.59 -21.15
C LEU A 12 1.03 -8.12 -21.15
N ALA A 13 1.72 -8.79 -22.08
CA ALA A 13 1.81 -10.23 -22.14
C ALA A 13 2.84 -10.81 -21.15
N MET A 14 3.58 -9.97 -20.44
CA MET A 14 4.61 -10.36 -19.47
C MET A 14 4.18 -10.03 -18.04
N PRO A 15 3.59 -10.98 -17.28
CA PRO A 15 3.10 -10.69 -15.92
C PRO A 15 4.17 -10.18 -14.96
N ALA A 16 5.42 -10.63 -15.11
CA ALA A 16 6.51 -10.15 -14.26
C ALA A 16 6.76 -8.64 -14.41
N ILE A 17 6.32 -8.04 -15.53
CA ILE A 17 6.49 -6.60 -15.80
C ILE A 17 5.18 -5.85 -15.53
N SER A 18 4.07 -6.29 -16.11
CA SER A 18 2.82 -5.51 -16.18
C SER A 18 1.76 -5.90 -15.17
N ASP A 19 1.86 -7.07 -14.54
CA ASP A 19 0.93 -7.52 -13.53
C ASP A 19 1.00 -6.60 -12.30
N PRO A 20 -0.09 -6.37 -11.56
CA PRO A 20 -0.03 -5.60 -10.32
C PRO A 20 1.02 -6.10 -9.32
N LEU A 21 1.29 -7.40 -9.29
CA LEU A 21 2.33 -7.99 -8.45
C LEU A 21 3.69 -8.06 -9.14
N GLY A 22 3.78 -7.64 -10.41
CA GLY A 22 5.04 -7.53 -11.14
C GLY A 22 5.84 -6.31 -10.67
N ASP A 23 7.08 -6.21 -11.14
CA ASP A 23 8.01 -5.15 -10.77
C ASP A 23 8.68 -4.61 -12.05
N ALA A 24 8.05 -3.59 -12.67
CA ALA A 24 8.49 -3.06 -13.95
C ALA A 24 9.84 -2.36 -13.88
N ASN A 25 10.12 -1.66 -12.78
CA ASN A 25 11.34 -0.85 -12.64
C ASN A 25 12.46 -1.56 -11.86
N GLY A 26 12.19 -2.74 -11.31
CA GLY A 26 13.20 -3.50 -10.58
C GLY A 26 13.59 -2.91 -9.22
N ASP A 27 12.72 -2.09 -8.63
CA ASP A 27 13.03 -1.43 -7.34
C ASP A 27 12.71 -2.28 -6.11
N GLY A 28 12.26 -3.52 -6.31
CA GLY A 28 11.87 -4.42 -5.23
C GLY A 28 10.45 -4.22 -4.73
N ARG A 29 9.68 -3.32 -5.35
CA ARG A 29 8.28 -3.05 -5.02
C ARG A 29 7.38 -3.44 -6.20
N ALA A 30 6.27 -4.11 -5.92
CA ALA A 30 5.31 -4.48 -6.96
C ALA A 30 4.63 -3.24 -7.58
N ASN A 31 4.19 -3.36 -8.83
CA ASN A 31 3.57 -2.27 -9.58
C ASN A 31 2.34 -1.67 -8.87
N ILE A 32 1.62 -2.46 -8.09
CA ILE A 32 0.46 -2.01 -7.33
C ILE A 32 0.81 -0.83 -6.40
N TRP A 33 2.05 -0.74 -5.91
CA TRP A 33 2.51 0.36 -5.07
C TRP A 33 2.55 1.67 -5.85
N ASN A 34 3.07 1.63 -7.08
CA ASN A 34 3.10 2.79 -7.96
C ASN A 34 1.68 3.22 -8.35
N TYR A 35 0.81 2.25 -8.64
CA TYR A 35 -0.60 2.53 -8.91
C TYR A 35 -1.27 3.19 -7.70
N ALA A 36 -1.07 2.66 -6.50
CA ALA A 36 -1.63 3.22 -5.28
C ALA A 36 -1.17 4.65 -5.02
N ALA A 37 0.06 4.98 -5.40
CA ALA A 37 0.62 6.32 -5.27
C ALA A 37 0.22 7.27 -6.42
N GLY A 38 -0.41 6.75 -7.47
CA GLY A 38 -0.74 7.53 -8.67
C GLY A 38 0.47 7.81 -9.55
N LEU A 39 1.51 6.97 -9.47
CA LEU A 39 2.78 7.17 -10.15
C LEU A 39 2.99 6.15 -11.27
N ASP A 40 3.90 6.51 -12.18
CA ASP A 40 4.32 5.65 -13.27
C ASP A 40 5.02 4.39 -12.74
N PRO A 41 4.65 3.18 -13.21
CA PRO A 41 5.26 1.93 -12.73
C PRO A 41 6.75 1.82 -13.07
N TRP A 42 7.25 2.60 -14.03
CA TRP A 42 8.66 2.59 -14.43
C TRP A 42 9.55 3.42 -13.52
N LEU A 43 8.95 4.25 -12.64
CA LEU A 43 9.70 5.11 -11.72
C LEU A 43 9.80 4.46 -10.33
N PRO A 44 10.92 4.65 -9.62
CA PRO A 44 11.02 4.18 -8.24
C PRO A 44 9.98 4.83 -7.34
N LEU A 45 9.47 4.10 -6.34
CA LEU A 45 8.53 4.64 -5.38
C LEU A 45 9.24 5.62 -4.44
N PRO A 46 8.81 6.90 -4.38
CA PRO A 46 9.41 7.86 -3.47
C PRO A 46 9.25 7.47 -2.00
N ALA A 47 10.17 7.89 -1.16
CA ALA A 47 10.16 7.58 0.26
C ALA A 47 8.87 8.02 0.96
N ALA A 48 8.27 9.14 0.52
CA ALA A 48 7.02 9.65 1.07
C ALA A 48 5.84 8.67 0.93
N PHE A 49 5.89 7.76 -0.03
CA PHE A 49 4.85 6.76 -0.28
C PHE A 49 5.15 5.39 0.35
N GLN A 50 6.31 5.22 0.96
CA GLN A 50 6.61 3.99 1.67
C GLN A 50 5.88 3.99 3.01
N PRO A 51 5.22 2.87 3.38
CA PRO A 51 4.50 2.80 4.65
C PRO A 51 5.44 3.02 5.83
N THR A 52 4.94 3.70 6.85
CA THR A 52 5.69 3.94 8.08
C THR A 52 4.90 3.42 9.27
N ALA A 53 5.59 2.77 10.20
CA ALA A 53 5.01 2.28 11.43
C ALA A 53 5.56 3.08 12.61
N GLU A 54 4.68 3.41 13.57
CA GLU A 54 5.07 4.11 14.79
C GLU A 54 4.30 3.59 16.00
N LEU A 55 4.88 3.68 17.16
CA LEU A 55 4.22 3.35 18.41
C LEU A 55 3.62 4.62 19.00
N VAL A 56 2.30 4.64 19.18
CA VAL A 56 1.57 5.76 19.78
C VAL A 56 0.89 5.26 21.04
N GLY A 57 1.38 5.74 22.20
CA GLY A 57 1.01 5.12 23.46
C GLY A 57 1.54 3.70 23.52
N ASP A 58 0.65 2.72 23.65
CA ASP A 58 0.99 1.30 23.68
C ASP A 58 0.46 0.53 22.45
N ARG A 59 0.03 1.27 21.38
CA ARG A 59 -0.49 0.67 20.15
C ARG A 59 0.35 1.04 18.94
N LEU A 60 0.57 0.05 18.08
CA LEU A 60 1.27 0.26 16.82
C LEU A 60 0.32 0.86 15.79
N ARG A 61 0.78 1.87 15.05
CA ARG A 61 0.05 2.48 13.95
C ARG A 61 0.85 2.37 12.67
N LEU A 62 0.14 2.08 11.57
CA LEU A 62 0.70 2.06 10.23
C LEU A 62 0.09 3.18 9.40
N ARG A 63 0.94 3.98 8.75
CA ARG A 63 0.52 5.06 7.85
C ARG A 63 0.81 4.64 6.42
N VAL A 64 -0.21 4.76 5.55
CA VAL A 64 -0.11 4.42 4.12
C VAL A 64 -0.61 5.61 3.31
N ARG A 65 0.25 6.18 2.46
CA ARG A 65 -0.11 7.30 1.58
C ARG A 65 -0.51 6.76 0.21
N VAL A 66 -1.68 7.17 -0.27
CA VAL A 66 -2.25 6.70 -1.54
C VAL A 66 -2.85 7.85 -2.33
N ALA A 67 -2.98 7.67 -3.65
CA ALA A 67 -3.69 8.61 -4.50
C ALA A 67 -5.19 8.51 -4.25
N LYS A 68 -5.88 9.65 -4.20
CA LYS A 68 -7.32 9.70 -3.98
C LYS A 68 -8.12 9.06 -5.11
N ASN A 69 -7.56 9.01 -6.33
CA ASN A 69 -8.23 8.45 -7.49
C ASN A 69 -8.01 6.94 -7.68
N ALA A 70 -7.30 6.29 -6.78
CA ALA A 70 -7.11 4.83 -6.80
C ALA A 70 -8.33 4.13 -6.19
N VAL A 71 -9.51 4.31 -6.79
CA VAL A 71 -10.80 3.93 -6.23
C VAL A 71 -11.08 2.42 -6.25
N ASP A 72 -10.38 1.68 -7.09
CA ASP A 72 -10.48 0.22 -7.19
C ASP A 72 -9.46 -0.49 -6.30
N LEU A 73 -8.73 0.26 -5.49
CA LEU A 73 -7.73 -0.26 -4.58
C LEU A 73 -8.30 -0.38 -3.17
N GLN A 74 -8.19 -1.55 -2.58
CA GLN A 74 -8.47 -1.75 -1.16
C GLN A 74 -7.16 -1.71 -0.40
N VAL A 75 -7.10 -0.84 0.62
CA VAL A 75 -5.94 -0.69 1.50
C VAL A 75 -6.32 -1.18 2.89
N ALA A 76 -5.48 -2.01 3.46
CA ALA A 76 -5.64 -2.54 4.81
C ALA A 76 -4.27 -2.62 5.49
N ALA A 77 -4.26 -2.80 6.78
CA ALA A 77 -3.04 -3.08 7.54
C ALA A 77 -3.13 -4.46 8.18
N GLY A 78 -2.02 -5.19 8.19
CA GLY A 78 -1.88 -6.43 8.94
C GLY A 78 -1.03 -6.19 10.17
N PHE A 79 -1.49 -6.64 11.34
CA PHE A 79 -0.75 -6.56 12.59
C PHE A 79 -0.58 -7.97 13.18
N GLY A 80 0.57 -8.25 13.77
CA GLY A 80 0.83 -9.56 14.32
C GLY A 80 1.95 -9.58 15.35
N SER A 81 2.03 -10.65 16.10
CA SER A 81 3.09 -10.89 17.11
C SER A 81 4.27 -11.67 16.51
N ASP A 82 4.09 -12.21 15.33
CA ASP A 82 5.13 -12.89 14.55
C ASP A 82 5.01 -12.46 13.08
N LEU A 83 5.86 -12.99 12.20
CA LEU A 83 5.84 -12.65 10.78
C LEU A 83 5.01 -13.63 9.94
N ALA A 84 4.29 -14.55 10.58
CA ALA A 84 3.51 -15.59 9.89
C ALA A 84 2.00 -15.36 9.98
N THR A 85 1.50 -14.83 11.10
CA THR A 85 0.08 -14.64 11.34
C THR A 85 -0.25 -13.15 11.46
N TRP A 86 -1.19 -12.68 10.64
CA TRP A 86 -1.56 -11.27 10.56
C TRP A 86 -3.05 -11.07 10.79
N ASN A 87 -3.39 -10.15 11.68
CA ASN A 87 -4.75 -9.66 11.86
C ASN A 87 -4.96 -8.45 10.95
N SER A 88 -5.89 -8.55 10.03
CA SER A 88 -6.17 -7.47 9.08
C SER A 88 -7.09 -6.43 9.69
N VAL A 89 -6.69 -5.16 9.59
CA VAL A 89 -7.51 -4.00 9.94
C VAL A 89 -7.91 -3.32 8.63
N LEU A 90 -9.20 -3.36 8.30
CA LEU A 90 -9.72 -2.86 7.04
C LEU A 90 -10.19 -1.40 7.12
N VAL A 91 -10.46 -0.91 8.33
CA VAL A 91 -11.01 0.43 8.53
C VAL A 91 -9.93 1.32 9.13
N PRO A 92 -9.60 2.44 8.48
CA PRO A 92 -8.64 3.40 9.02
C PRO A 92 -9.13 4.02 10.33
N LEU A 93 -8.19 4.45 11.16
CA LEU A 93 -8.46 5.22 12.37
C LEU A 93 -8.78 6.66 11.96
N GLY A 94 -10.04 7.06 12.09
CA GLY A 94 -10.50 8.40 11.71
C GLY A 94 -10.51 8.62 10.20
N ASP A 95 -10.64 9.89 9.80
CA ASP A 95 -10.70 10.27 8.40
C ASP A 95 -9.31 10.27 7.75
N PRO A 96 -9.23 9.97 6.44
CA PRO A 96 -7.96 10.10 5.73
C PRO A 96 -7.41 11.53 5.81
N ILE A 97 -6.09 11.65 5.92
CA ILE A 97 -5.41 12.94 5.99
C ILE A 97 -5.11 13.41 4.56
N ASP A 98 -5.77 14.50 4.14
CA ASP A 98 -5.55 15.10 2.82
C ASP A 98 -4.16 15.76 2.79
N GLU A 99 -3.31 15.33 1.85
CA GLU A 99 -1.96 15.87 1.70
C GLU A 99 -1.90 17.10 0.78
N GLY A 100 -3.03 17.48 0.16
CA GLY A 100 -3.13 18.69 -0.66
C GLY A 100 -2.61 18.56 -2.08
N ASP A 101 -2.17 17.38 -2.50
CA ASP A 101 -1.56 17.14 -3.81
C ASP A 101 -2.28 16.04 -4.61
N GLY A 102 -3.51 15.70 -4.23
CA GLY A 102 -4.25 14.59 -4.85
C GLY A 102 -3.99 13.24 -4.18
N THR A 103 -3.23 13.23 -3.08
CA THR A 103 -3.00 12.04 -2.26
C THR A 103 -3.57 12.22 -0.87
N GLU A 104 -3.75 11.11 -0.16
CA GLU A 104 -4.21 11.09 1.22
C GLU A 104 -3.47 10.01 2.01
N THR A 105 -3.33 10.22 3.31
CA THR A 105 -2.69 9.26 4.21
C THR A 105 -3.75 8.56 5.04
N LEU A 106 -3.76 7.23 4.97
CA LEU A 106 -4.59 6.36 5.80
C LEU A 106 -3.79 5.92 7.01
N VAL A 107 -4.40 6.01 8.19
CA VAL A 107 -3.77 5.58 9.44
C VAL A 107 -4.53 4.37 9.96
N PHE A 108 -3.84 3.26 10.20
CA PHE A 108 -4.42 2.06 10.78
C PHE A 108 -3.81 1.82 12.15
N GLU A 109 -4.63 1.39 13.11
CA GLU A 109 -4.15 1.11 14.47
C GLU A 109 -4.35 -0.35 14.81
N ASP A 110 -3.34 -0.93 15.46
CA ASP A 110 -3.40 -2.31 15.95
C ASP A 110 -4.53 -2.44 16.99
N VAL A 111 -5.32 -3.49 16.86
CA VAL A 111 -6.41 -3.80 17.79
C VAL A 111 -5.90 -4.26 19.15
N GLN A 112 -4.62 -4.63 19.23
CA GLN A 112 -4.01 -5.14 20.44
C GLN A 112 -2.97 -4.15 20.98
N ALA A 113 -3.12 -3.78 22.27
CA ALA A 113 -2.15 -2.93 22.95
C ALA A 113 -0.83 -3.66 23.18
N GLY A 114 0.26 -2.88 23.35
CA GLY A 114 1.61 -3.38 23.51
C GLY A 114 1.83 -4.24 24.75
N GLY A 115 3.10 -4.47 25.07
CA GLY A 115 3.55 -5.39 26.12
C GLY A 115 4.22 -6.63 25.55
N VAL A 116 3.96 -6.95 24.28
CA VAL A 116 4.63 -7.99 23.50
C VAL A 116 5.10 -7.39 22.17
N ARG A 117 6.02 -8.08 21.51
CA ARG A 117 6.50 -7.66 20.21
C ARG A 117 5.34 -7.66 19.20
N ARG A 118 5.18 -6.55 18.48
CA ARG A 118 4.18 -6.42 17.43
C ARG A 118 4.83 -5.93 16.14
N PHE A 119 4.30 -6.42 15.03
CA PHE A 119 4.72 -6.05 13.67
C PHE A 119 3.51 -5.51 12.91
N ALA A 120 3.78 -4.62 11.96
CA ALA A 120 2.76 -4.09 11.07
C ALA A 120 3.23 -4.24 9.61
N ARG A 121 2.29 -4.49 8.72
CA ARG A 121 2.53 -4.44 7.27
C ARG A 121 1.29 -3.93 6.54
N GLU A 122 1.51 -3.34 5.39
CA GLU A 122 0.47 -2.93 4.47
C GLU A 122 -0.09 -4.11 3.69
N GLN A 123 -1.36 -4.02 3.31
CA GLN A 123 -2.03 -4.99 2.46
C GLN A 123 -2.79 -4.23 1.37
N LEU A 124 -2.36 -4.37 0.13
CA LEU A 124 -2.99 -3.72 -1.03
C LEU A 124 -3.65 -4.79 -1.90
N THR A 125 -4.90 -4.54 -2.24
CA THR A 125 -5.68 -5.43 -3.09
C THR A 125 -6.46 -4.62 -4.11
N LEU A 126 -6.41 -5.02 -5.38
CA LEU A 126 -7.26 -4.42 -6.41
C LEU A 126 -8.61 -5.11 -6.43
N SER A 127 -9.67 -4.31 -6.41
CA SER A 127 -11.03 -4.79 -6.65
C SER A 127 -11.22 -4.89 -8.15
N LEU A 128 -11.13 -6.10 -8.70
CA LEU A 128 -11.37 -6.33 -10.11
C LEU A 128 -12.88 -6.43 -10.37
N PRO A 129 -13.37 -5.77 -11.44
CA PRO A 129 -14.76 -5.92 -11.82
C PRO A 129 -15.07 -7.32 -12.33
#